data_b17e829185ae43360e0de633fbbe5219
#
_entry.id   b17e829185ae43360e0de633fbbe5219
#
_cell.length_a   1.000
_cell.length_b   1.000
_cell.length_c   1.000
_cell.angle_alpha   90.00
_cell.angle_beta   90.00
_cell.angle_gamma   90.00
#
_symmetry.space_group_name_H-M   'P 1'
#
loop_
_entity.id
_entity.type
_entity.pdbx_description
1 polymer ?
#
loop_
_entity_poly.entity_id
_entity_poly.type
_entity_poly.pdbx_seq_one_letter_code
_entity_poly.pdbx_strand_id
1 'polypeptide(L)'
;MGLVFHLICLFFTLFVLQSYVSSGFHAREHRLLPLVLGLIALNSFYRITYYVTGEAKTLRILTDLLAIHMLYLMIHYVGDFMKFQLKLRTEVILFCSLVLFNSMLIIRAAQRETYQDAFRIALLCYTGILLGLATYVRVKSEVSVWEGHVNDMLYLGMALPGVAMLFRAVTPKAEEFLVPGAFEISCLIVFYLMMTGRLSNVTNIIRENFYNISDIPTFLFDNRMRYRDANA
;
A
#
# COMPACT_ATOMS: atom_id res chain seq x y z
N MET A 1 -0.82 25.96 8.16
CA MET A 1 -0.83 25.18 6.90
C MET A 1 -0.96 23.67 7.12
N GLY A 2 -0.22 23.07 8.06
CA GLY A 2 -0.26 21.61 8.30
C GLY A 2 -1.63 21.04 8.60
N LEU A 3 -2.43 21.67 9.47
CA LEU A 3 -3.78 21.20 9.80
C LEU A 3 -4.70 21.12 8.57
N VAL A 4 -4.70 22.17 7.73
CA VAL A 4 -5.53 22.18 6.50
C VAL A 4 -5.11 21.09 5.53
N PHE A 5 -3.80 20.89 5.38
CA PHE A 5 -3.26 19.80 4.55
C PHE A 5 -3.76 18.43 5.02
N HIS A 6 -3.65 18.11 6.32
CA HIS A 6 -4.11 16.82 6.84
C HIS A 6 -5.63 16.65 6.81
N LEU A 7 -6.41 17.73 6.91
CA LEU A 7 -7.87 17.69 6.69
C LEU A 7 -8.18 17.31 5.24
N ILE A 8 -7.52 17.92 4.27
CA ILE A 8 -7.68 17.58 2.84
C ILE A 8 -7.32 16.11 2.62
N CYS A 9 -6.19 15.65 3.15
CA CYS A 9 -5.77 14.26 3.08
C CYS A 9 -6.84 13.30 3.64
N LEU A 10 -7.35 13.58 4.83
CA LEU A 10 -8.38 12.75 5.46
C LEU A 10 -9.65 12.66 4.60
N PHE A 11 -10.19 13.80 4.17
CA PHE A 11 -11.41 13.82 3.35
C PHE A 11 -11.22 13.12 2.02
N PHE A 12 -10.10 13.34 1.35
CA PHE A 12 -9.80 12.68 0.09
C PHE A 12 -9.68 11.16 0.26
N THR A 13 -8.93 10.69 1.26
CA THR A 13 -8.79 9.25 1.52
C THR A 13 -10.13 8.60 1.86
N LEU A 14 -10.98 9.27 2.66
CA LEU A 14 -12.33 8.78 2.97
C LEU A 14 -13.22 8.74 1.73
N PHE A 15 -13.11 9.73 0.84
CA PHE A 15 -13.81 9.74 -0.44
C PHE A 15 -13.39 8.57 -1.33
N VAL A 16 -12.07 8.28 -1.42
CA VAL A 16 -11.56 7.12 -2.18
C VAL A 16 -12.06 5.81 -1.57
N LEU A 17 -12.03 5.68 -0.24
CA LEU A 17 -12.53 4.52 0.47
C LEU A 17 -14.03 4.31 0.23
N GLN A 18 -14.84 5.36 0.32
CA GLN A 18 -16.26 5.31 0.03
C GLN A 18 -16.53 4.92 -1.43
N SER A 19 -15.79 5.51 -2.37
CA SER A 19 -15.87 5.17 -3.80
C SER A 19 -15.54 3.70 -4.04
N TYR A 20 -14.54 3.16 -3.34
CA TYR A 20 -14.18 1.75 -3.39
C TYR A 20 -15.34 0.87 -2.89
N VAL A 21 -15.89 1.15 -1.71
CA VAL A 21 -17.00 0.37 -1.14
C VAL A 21 -18.24 0.44 -2.02
N SER A 22 -18.55 1.61 -2.60
CA SER A 22 -19.71 1.81 -3.47
C SER A 22 -19.57 1.16 -4.84
N SER A 23 -18.35 0.97 -5.33
CA SER A 23 -18.07 0.38 -6.65
C SER A 23 -18.29 -1.13 -6.73
N GLY A 24 -18.55 -1.81 -5.60
CA GLY A 24 -18.76 -3.25 -5.58
C GLY A 24 -17.50 -4.07 -5.91
N PHE A 25 -16.31 -3.49 -5.82
CA PHE A 25 -15.03 -4.17 -5.99
C PHE A 25 -14.80 -5.17 -4.85
N HIS A 26 -15.44 -6.32 -4.89
CA HIS A 26 -15.31 -7.37 -3.87
C HIS A 26 -14.35 -8.50 -4.29
N ALA A 27 -13.58 -8.29 -5.34
CA ALA A 27 -12.60 -9.28 -5.79
C ALA A 27 -11.62 -9.63 -4.66
N ARG A 28 -11.30 -10.91 -4.55
CA ARG A 28 -10.38 -11.46 -3.53
C ARG A 28 -9.03 -10.73 -3.51
N GLU A 29 -8.59 -10.27 -4.68
CA GLU A 29 -7.32 -9.55 -4.92
C GLU A 29 -7.29 -8.16 -4.27
N HIS A 30 -8.44 -7.58 -3.92
CA HIS A 30 -8.54 -6.23 -3.36
C HIS A 30 -8.89 -6.18 -1.86
N ARG A 31 -8.89 -7.32 -1.16
CA ARG A 31 -9.29 -7.37 0.27
C ARG A 31 -8.46 -6.48 1.18
N LEU A 32 -7.19 -6.29 0.87
CA LEU A 32 -6.28 -5.48 1.67
C LEU A 32 -6.42 -3.97 1.39
N LEU A 33 -6.95 -3.58 0.22
CA LEU A 33 -7.05 -2.19 -0.17
C LEU A 33 -7.87 -1.31 0.78
N PRO A 34 -9.10 -1.70 1.21
CA PRO A 34 -9.86 -0.88 2.16
C PRO A 34 -9.16 -0.77 3.52
N LEU A 35 -8.42 -1.81 3.93
CA LEU A 35 -7.64 -1.77 5.15
C LEU A 35 -6.49 -0.75 5.04
N VAL A 36 -5.76 -0.74 3.93
CA VAL A 36 -4.69 0.24 3.65
C VAL A 36 -5.27 1.65 3.63
N LEU A 37 -6.37 1.90 2.89
CA LEU A 37 -7.02 3.20 2.84
C LEU A 37 -7.52 3.65 4.22
N GLY A 38 -8.11 2.74 5.00
CA GLY A 38 -8.53 3.01 6.37
C GLY A 38 -7.38 3.42 7.29
N LEU A 39 -6.22 2.77 7.17
CA LEU A 39 -5.02 3.14 7.93
C LEU A 39 -4.44 4.49 7.50
N ILE A 40 -4.49 4.85 6.20
CA ILE A 40 -4.07 6.17 5.72
C ILE A 40 -4.99 7.25 6.30
N ALA A 41 -6.31 7.04 6.28
CA ALA A 41 -7.27 7.94 6.89
C ALA A 41 -7.02 8.11 8.41
N LEU A 42 -6.77 7.00 9.11
CA LEU A 42 -6.45 7.01 10.53
C LEU A 42 -5.14 7.75 10.83
N ASN A 43 -4.13 7.60 9.99
CA ASN A 43 -2.87 8.35 10.11
C ASN A 43 -3.12 9.86 9.99
N SER A 44 -3.89 10.29 9.00
CA SER A 44 -4.26 11.70 8.81
C SER A 44 -5.09 12.23 9.99
N PHE A 45 -6.01 11.43 10.53
CA PHE A 45 -6.79 11.77 11.72
C PHE A 45 -5.90 11.98 12.96
N TYR A 46 -4.92 11.09 13.22
CA TYR A 46 -3.99 11.27 14.34
C TYR A 46 -3.12 12.52 14.19
N ARG A 47 -2.73 12.87 12.95
CA ARG A 47 -2.00 14.11 12.70
C ARG A 47 -2.85 15.37 12.96
N ILE A 48 -4.13 15.34 12.58
CA ILE A 48 -5.07 16.41 12.90
C ILE A 48 -5.20 16.56 14.43
N THR A 49 -5.38 15.45 15.13
CA THR A 49 -5.47 15.43 16.60
C THR A 49 -4.20 16.01 17.23
N TYR A 50 -3.03 15.67 16.70
CA TYR A 50 -1.76 16.28 17.14
C TYR A 50 -1.76 17.79 17.01
N TYR A 51 -2.22 18.35 15.89
CA TYR A 51 -2.30 19.80 15.70
C TYR A 51 -3.28 20.49 16.63
N VAL A 52 -4.37 19.82 17.00
CA VAL A 52 -5.42 20.38 17.84
C VAL A 52 -5.07 20.28 19.33
N THR A 53 -4.51 19.16 19.77
CA THR A 53 -4.27 18.91 21.20
C THR A 53 -2.87 19.32 21.66
N GLY A 54 -1.92 19.43 20.73
CA GLY A 54 -0.52 19.69 21.06
C GLY A 54 0.21 18.51 21.72
N GLU A 55 -0.46 17.34 21.86
CA GLU A 55 0.13 16.13 22.46
C GLU A 55 1.09 15.43 21.46
N ALA A 56 2.30 15.98 21.35
CA ALA A 56 3.27 15.63 20.33
C ALA A 56 3.76 14.18 20.36
N LYS A 57 3.99 13.63 21.54
CA LYS A 57 4.85 12.44 21.68
C LYS A 57 4.14 11.15 21.36
N THR A 58 3.00 10.90 21.97
CA THR A 58 2.24 9.65 21.80
C THR A 58 1.66 9.54 20.40
N LEU A 59 1.09 10.64 19.90
CA LEU A 59 0.49 10.69 18.57
C LEU A 59 1.53 10.50 17.46
N ARG A 60 2.76 11.01 17.65
CA ARG A 60 3.85 10.82 16.71
C ARG A 60 4.27 9.34 16.60
N ILE A 61 4.34 8.64 17.74
CA ILE A 61 4.66 7.21 17.77
C ILE A 61 3.58 6.41 17.04
N LEU A 62 2.31 6.73 17.29
CA LEU A 62 1.19 6.08 16.60
C LEU A 62 1.22 6.32 15.09
N THR A 63 1.54 7.53 14.63
CA THR A 63 1.67 7.80 13.19
C THR A 63 2.81 7.03 12.55
N ASP A 64 3.94 6.85 13.26
CA ASP A 64 5.07 6.05 12.80
C ASP A 64 4.69 4.58 12.68
N LEU A 65 4.04 4.05 13.69
CA LEU A 65 3.56 2.68 13.73
C LEU A 65 2.58 2.42 12.58
N LEU A 66 1.62 3.31 12.35
CA LEU A 66 0.68 3.20 11.25
C LEU A 66 1.37 3.23 9.89
N ALA A 67 2.33 4.15 9.67
CA ALA A 67 3.03 4.27 8.40
C ALA A 67 3.78 2.98 8.02
N ILE A 68 4.37 2.30 8.99
CA ILE A 68 5.08 1.03 8.77
C ILE A 68 4.11 -0.09 8.45
N HIS A 69 3.00 -0.17 9.19
CA HIS A 69 1.97 -1.17 8.89
C HIS A 69 1.33 -0.94 7.52
N MET A 70 1.12 0.31 7.12
CA MET A 70 0.65 0.64 5.78
C MET A 70 1.61 0.13 4.71
N LEU A 71 2.92 0.38 4.84
CA LEU A 71 3.91 -0.14 3.88
C LEU A 71 3.91 -1.67 3.83
N TYR A 72 3.87 -2.33 4.98
CA TYR A 72 3.79 -3.78 5.05
C TYR A 72 2.56 -4.33 4.32
N LEU A 73 1.38 -3.77 4.57
CA LEU A 73 0.15 -4.19 3.93
C LEU A 73 0.12 -3.86 2.42
N MET A 74 0.71 -2.73 2.01
CA MET A 74 0.81 -2.36 0.59
C MET A 74 1.64 -3.39 -0.19
N ILE A 75 2.71 -3.96 0.40
CA ILE A 75 3.48 -5.02 -0.25
C ILE A 75 2.64 -6.28 -0.47
N HIS A 76 1.89 -6.69 0.56
CA HIS A 76 0.99 -7.83 0.43
C HIS A 76 -0.10 -7.57 -0.60
N TYR A 77 -0.67 -6.35 -0.61
CA TYR A 77 -1.66 -5.96 -1.60
C TYR A 77 -1.10 -6.02 -3.04
N VAL A 78 0.08 -5.46 -3.27
CA VAL A 78 0.74 -5.51 -4.58
C VAL A 78 1.10 -6.95 -4.96
N GLY A 79 1.55 -7.76 -4.00
CA GLY A 79 1.82 -9.19 -4.21
C GLY A 79 0.56 -9.95 -4.62
N ASP A 80 -0.53 -9.78 -3.90
CA ASP A 80 -1.83 -10.41 -4.21
C ASP A 80 -2.35 -9.98 -5.59
N PHE A 81 -2.24 -8.68 -5.91
CA PHE A 81 -2.66 -8.14 -7.20
C PHE A 81 -1.82 -8.71 -8.36
N MET A 82 -0.50 -8.82 -8.17
CA MET A 82 0.43 -9.39 -9.15
C MET A 82 0.42 -10.93 -9.15
N LYS A 83 -0.45 -11.57 -8.35
CA LYS A 83 -0.51 -13.04 -8.19
C LYS A 83 0.84 -13.65 -7.79
N PHE A 84 1.67 -12.86 -7.12
CA PHE A 84 2.99 -13.27 -6.65
C PHE A 84 2.89 -13.73 -5.19
N GLN A 85 3.01 -15.03 -4.96
CA GLN A 85 3.05 -15.57 -3.61
C GLN A 85 4.46 -15.51 -3.05
N LEU A 86 4.61 -14.82 -1.93
CA LEU A 86 5.84 -14.83 -1.16
C LEU A 86 6.07 -16.22 -0.56
N LYS A 87 7.31 -16.67 -0.56
CA LYS A 87 7.65 -17.91 0.14
C LYS A 87 7.40 -17.75 1.64
N LEU A 88 6.84 -18.76 2.28
CA LEU A 88 6.54 -18.76 3.73
C LEU A 88 7.73 -18.24 4.59
N ARG A 89 8.96 -18.63 4.24
CA ARG A 89 10.17 -18.14 4.95
C ARG A 89 10.29 -16.62 4.87
N THR A 90 10.01 -16.02 3.72
CA THR A 90 10.06 -14.56 3.53
C THR A 90 8.97 -13.87 4.33
N GLU A 91 7.76 -14.43 4.34
CA GLU A 91 6.64 -13.91 5.14
C GLU A 91 6.95 -13.93 6.63
N VAL A 92 7.49 -15.05 7.14
CA VAL A 92 7.91 -15.15 8.55
C VAL A 92 8.99 -14.13 8.89
N ILE A 93 10.00 -13.94 8.04
CA ILE A 93 11.05 -12.94 8.26
C ILE A 93 10.45 -11.53 8.30
N LEU A 94 9.54 -11.20 7.37
CA LEU A 94 8.87 -9.90 7.34
C LEU A 94 8.02 -9.66 8.59
N PHE A 95 7.26 -10.67 8.99
CA PHE A 95 6.44 -10.57 10.20
C PHE A 95 7.30 -10.43 11.46
N CYS A 96 8.35 -11.23 11.62
CA CYS A 96 9.28 -11.11 12.75
C CYS A 96 9.98 -9.73 12.76
N SER A 97 10.38 -9.21 11.60
CA SER A 97 10.98 -7.88 11.51
C SER A 97 9.98 -6.77 11.87
N LEU A 98 8.69 -6.91 11.50
CA LEU A 98 7.63 -5.99 11.90
C LEU A 98 7.43 -6.00 13.43
N VAL A 99 7.40 -7.19 14.04
CA VAL A 99 7.27 -7.35 15.51
C VAL A 99 8.45 -6.73 16.23
N LEU A 100 9.68 -6.97 15.77
CA LEU A 100 10.89 -6.36 16.32
C LEU A 100 10.85 -4.84 16.21
N PHE A 101 10.43 -4.32 15.07
CA PHE A 101 10.32 -2.88 14.85
C PHE A 101 9.27 -2.25 15.78
N ASN A 102 8.10 -2.88 15.94
CA ASN A 102 7.07 -2.43 16.88
C ASN A 102 7.57 -2.44 18.33
N SER A 103 8.31 -3.48 18.71
CA SER A 103 8.92 -3.57 20.04
C SER A 103 9.92 -2.43 20.27
N MET A 104 10.75 -2.10 19.28
CA MET A 104 11.66 -0.95 19.33
C MET A 104 10.92 0.38 19.47
N LEU A 105 9.78 0.56 18.76
CA LEU A 105 8.94 1.75 18.89
C LEU A 105 8.38 1.91 20.31
N ILE A 106 7.89 0.81 20.89
CA ILE A 106 7.35 0.82 22.26
C ILE A 106 8.44 1.15 23.27
N ILE A 107 9.63 0.55 23.14
CA ILE A 107 10.79 0.84 23.99
C ILE A 107 11.20 2.31 23.87
N ARG A 108 11.23 2.85 22.63
CA ARG A 108 11.49 4.28 22.40
C ARG A 108 10.45 5.17 23.07
N ALA A 109 9.20 4.77 23.09
CA ALA A 109 8.13 5.48 23.78
C ALA A 109 8.40 5.58 25.28
N ALA A 110 8.92 4.51 25.86
CA ALA A 110 9.22 4.42 27.29
C ALA A 110 10.53 5.14 27.70
N GLN A 111 11.56 5.14 26.84
CA GLN A 111 12.90 5.67 27.13
C GLN A 111 13.20 6.96 26.34
N ARG A 112 13.47 8.04 27.04
CA ARG A 112 13.38 9.41 26.52
C ARG A 112 14.35 9.86 25.42
N GLU A 113 15.55 9.33 25.20
CA GLU A 113 16.50 9.93 24.24
C GLU A 113 17.60 9.02 23.66
N THR A 114 17.98 7.97 24.32
CA THR A 114 19.24 7.22 24.04
C THR A 114 19.18 6.34 22.77
N TYR A 115 18.00 6.09 22.19
CA TYR A 115 17.82 5.15 21.07
C TYR A 115 17.42 5.79 19.74
N GLN A 116 17.55 7.12 19.58
CA GLN A 116 17.10 7.79 18.34
C GLN A 116 17.86 7.29 17.10
N ASP A 117 19.17 7.09 17.22
CA ASP A 117 19.99 6.67 16.08
C ASP A 117 19.78 5.19 15.75
N ALA A 118 19.68 4.33 16.74
CA ALA A 118 19.32 2.92 16.52
C ALA A 118 17.95 2.75 15.87
N PHE A 119 16.97 3.56 16.28
CA PHE A 119 15.64 3.57 15.67
C PHE A 119 15.68 4.05 14.22
N ARG A 120 16.45 5.11 13.90
CA ARG A 120 16.61 5.59 12.52
C ARG A 120 17.25 4.52 11.64
N ILE A 121 18.29 3.87 12.13
CA ILE A 121 18.97 2.77 11.41
C ILE A 121 17.98 1.62 11.18
N ALA A 122 17.23 1.21 12.20
CA ALA A 122 16.22 0.15 12.07
C ALA A 122 15.13 0.52 11.06
N LEU A 123 14.66 1.78 11.07
CA LEU A 123 13.68 2.30 10.12
C LEU A 123 14.23 2.27 8.69
N LEU A 124 15.47 2.71 8.48
CA LEU A 124 16.15 2.67 7.18
C LEU A 124 16.28 1.23 6.67
N CYS A 125 16.78 0.32 7.51
CA CYS A 125 16.94 -1.08 7.14
C CYS A 125 15.59 -1.74 6.81
N TYR A 126 14.58 -1.54 7.64
CA TYR A 126 13.27 -2.15 7.44
C TYR A 126 12.60 -1.61 6.16
N THR A 127 12.58 -0.30 5.98
CA THR A 127 12.01 0.33 4.77
C THR A 127 12.78 -0.09 3.52
N GLY A 128 14.10 -0.18 3.60
CA GLY A 128 14.95 -0.66 2.51
C GLY A 128 14.64 -2.12 2.13
N ILE A 129 14.45 -3.01 3.11
CA ILE A 129 14.03 -4.39 2.89
C ILE A 129 12.66 -4.44 2.20
N LEU A 130 11.70 -3.65 2.68
CA LEU A 130 10.35 -3.60 2.11
C LEU A 130 10.38 -3.11 0.64
N LEU A 131 11.13 -2.04 0.34
CA LEU A 131 11.29 -1.54 -1.03
C LEU A 131 12.01 -2.54 -1.93
N GLY A 132 13.08 -3.17 -1.43
CA GLY A 132 13.80 -4.21 -2.15
C GLY A 132 12.90 -5.39 -2.50
N LEU A 133 12.06 -5.82 -1.54
CA LEU A 133 11.09 -6.89 -1.77
C LEU A 133 10.02 -6.49 -2.79
N ALA A 134 9.49 -5.28 -2.72
CA ALA A 134 8.53 -4.79 -3.69
C ALA A 134 9.11 -4.76 -5.11
N THR A 135 10.35 -4.29 -5.23
CA THR A 135 11.07 -4.31 -6.51
C THR A 135 11.28 -5.75 -7.00
N TYR A 136 11.63 -6.67 -6.11
CA TYR A 136 11.76 -8.07 -6.43
C TYR A 136 10.44 -8.68 -6.92
N VAL A 137 9.34 -8.42 -6.23
CA VAL A 137 7.99 -8.86 -6.65
C VAL A 137 7.68 -8.32 -8.03
N ARG A 138 7.93 -7.02 -8.29
CA ARG A 138 7.67 -6.39 -9.58
C ARG A 138 8.50 -7.00 -10.72
N VAL A 139 9.77 -7.25 -10.48
CA VAL A 139 10.68 -7.82 -11.51
C VAL A 139 10.36 -9.29 -11.80
N LYS A 140 9.93 -10.05 -10.78
CA LYS A 140 9.63 -11.49 -10.93
C LYS A 140 8.20 -11.78 -11.35
N SER A 141 7.28 -10.81 -11.25
CA SER A 141 5.91 -11.00 -11.73
C SER A 141 5.91 -11.13 -13.25
N GLU A 142 5.47 -12.28 -13.74
CA GLU A 142 5.23 -12.50 -15.18
C GLU A 142 3.94 -11.76 -15.56
N VAL A 143 4.08 -10.60 -16.16
CA VAL A 143 2.95 -9.73 -16.48
C VAL A 143 2.79 -9.59 -17.98
N SER A 144 1.56 -9.70 -18.45
CA SER A 144 1.24 -9.32 -19.83
C SER A 144 1.51 -7.84 -20.06
N VAL A 145 1.93 -7.47 -21.28
CA VAL A 145 2.24 -6.06 -21.63
C VAL A 145 1.09 -5.10 -21.32
N TRP A 146 -0.15 -5.56 -21.36
CA TRP A 146 -1.34 -4.76 -21.05
C TRP A 146 -1.49 -4.49 -19.53
N GLU A 147 -1.18 -5.46 -18.70
CA GLU A 147 -1.20 -5.34 -17.24
C GLU A 147 0.05 -4.62 -16.71
N GLY A 148 1.09 -4.51 -17.52
CA GLY A 148 2.37 -3.91 -17.16
C GLY A 148 2.22 -2.47 -16.62
N HIS A 149 1.44 -1.63 -17.28
CA HIS A 149 1.24 -0.24 -16.85
C HIS A 149 0.48 -0.13 -15.52
N VAL A 150 -0.51 -1.00 -15.27
CA VAL A 150 -1.25 -1.01 -14.00
C VAL A 150 -0.34 -1.43 -12.86
N ASN A 151 0.46 -2.46 -13.10
CA ASN A 151 1.42 -2.97 -12.12
C ASN A 151 2.52 -1.94 -11.83
N ASP A 152 2.99 -1.21 -12.85
CA ASP A 152 3.98 -0.13 -12.67
C ASP A 152 3.39 1.01 -11.84
N MET A 153 2.13 1.39 -12.08
CA MET A 153 1.46 2.41 -11.29
C MET A 153 1.25 1.98 -9.84
N LEU A 154 0.82 0.73 -9.59
CA LEU A 154 0.68 0.20 -8.23
C LEU A 154 2.03 0.09 -7.53
N TYR A 155 3.07 -0.36 -8.24
CA TYR A 155 4.43 -0.37 -7.71
C TYR A 155 4.90 1.05 -7.33
N LEU A 156 4.70 2.03 -8.20
CA LEU A 156 5.01 3.44 -7.92
C LEU A 156 4.24 3.95 -6.70
N GLY A 157 2.93 3.67 -6.63
CA GLY A 157 2.10 4.03 -5.48
C GLY A 157 2.64 3.49 -4.17
N MET A 158 3.26 2.31 -4.18
CA MET A 158 3.87 1.71 -3.00
C MET A 158 5.30 2.22 -2.76
N ALA A 159 6.10 2.41 -3.80
CA ALA A 159 7.49 2.82 -3.68
C ALA A 159 7.60 4.26 -3.15
N LEU A 160 6.71 5.17 -3.55
CA LEU A 160 6.72 6.57 -3.13
C LEU A 160 6.68 6.75 -1.60
N PRO A 161 5.73 6.16 -0.84
CA PRO A 161 5.75 6.23 0.61
C PRO A 161 7.01 5.63 1.24
N GLY A 162 7.50 4.53 0.68
CA GLY A 162 8.75 3.90 1.13
C GLY A 162 9.95 4.83 0.96
N VAL A 163 10.10 5.46 -0.21
CA VAL A 163 11.15 6.46 -0.46
C VAL A 163 10.99 7.67 0.46
N ALA A 164 9.77 8.16 0.66
CA ALA A 164 9.50 9.26 1.58
C ALA A 164 9.92 8.93 3.03
N MET A 165 9.69 7.68 3.47
CA MET A 165 10.12 7.22 4.79
C MET A 165 11.65 7.08 4.90
N LEU A 166 12.34 6.67 3.84
CA LEU A 166 13.82 6.69 3.80
C LEU A 166 14.35 8.12 3.90
N PHE A 167 13.79 9.06 3.15
CA PHE A 167 14.14 10.47 3.24
C PHE A 167 13.91 11.04 4.64
N ARG A 168 12.81 10.67 5.28
CA ARG A 168 12.50 11.07 6.66
C ARG A 168 13.58 10.60 7.65
N ALA A 169 14.10 9.38 7.49
CA ALA A 169 15.12 8.85 8.37
C ALA A 169 16.42 9.69 8.31
N VAL A 170 16.71 10.29 7.14
CA VAL A 170 17.88 11.17 6.92
C VAL A 170 17.57 12.63 7.27
N THR A 171 16.36 13.12 6.92
CA THR A 171 15.94 14.51 7.12
C THR A 171 14.65 14.61 7.95
N PRO A 172 14.73 14.66 9.29
CA PRO A 172 13.55 14.66 10.16
C PRO A 172 12.55 15.80 9.91
N LYS A 173 13.01 16.93 9.35
CA LYS A 173 12.14 18.07 9.02
C LYS A 173 11.17 17.79 7.87
N ALA A 174 11.47 16.82 7.01
CA ALA A 174 10.61 16.44 5.89
C ALA A 174 9.39 15.59 6.32
N GLU A 175 9.30 15.25 7.61
CA GLU A 175 8.29 14.35 8.16
C GLU A 175 6.85 14.86 8.01
N GLU A 176 6.66 16.16 8.14
CA GLU A 176 5.34 16.75 8.32
C GLU A 176 4.47 16.66 7.05
N PHE A 177 5.08 16.81 5.88
CA PHE A 177 4.35 16.85 4.61
C PHE A 177 4.75 15.72 3.64
N LEU A 178 6.03 15.33 3.66
CA LEU A 178 6.56 14.40 2.66
C LEU A 178 5.93 13.01 2.77
N VAL A 179 5.89 12.45 3.98
CA VAL A 179 5.37 11.09 4.18
C VAL A 179 3.85 11.05 3.96
N PRO A 180 3.02 11.94 4.59
CA PRO A 180 1.59 11.98 4.28
C PRO A 180 1.31 12.26 2.81
N GLY A 181 2.01 13.22 2.20
CA GLY A 181 1.84 13.54 0.78
C GLY A 181 2.14 12.35 -0.14
N ALA A 182 3.15 11.54 0.18
CA ALA A 182 3.44 10.34 -0.57
C ALA A 182 2.32 9.29 -0.47
N PHE A 183 1.71 9.12 0.71
CA PHE A 183 0.53 8.24 0.87
C PHE A 183 -0.69 8.77 0.11
N GLU A 184 -0.90 10.09 0.06
CA GLU A 184 -1.98 10.69 -0.72
C GLU A 184 -1.79 10.50 -2.24
N ILE A 185 -0.56 10.61 -2.73
CA ILE A 185 -0.25 10.27 -4.12
C ILE A 185 -0.58 8.80 -4.41
N SER A 186 -0.30 7.92 -3.47
CA SER A 186 -0.71 6.51 -3.58
C SER A 186 -2.23 6.35 -3.66
N CYS A 187 -2.98 7.09 -2.85
CA CYS A 187 -4.45 7.11 -2.91
C CYS A 187 -4.95 7.66 -4.26
N LEU A 188 -4.31 8.70 -4.81
CA LEU A 188 -4.63 9.24 -6.14
C LEU A 188 -4.40 8.21 -7.25
N ILE A 189 -3.30 7.47 -7.18
CA ILE A 189 -3.01 6.38 -8.14
C ILE A 189 -4.10 5.30 -8.07
N VAL A 190 -4.45 4.84 -6.86
CA VAL A 190 -5.50 3.86 -6.65
C VAL A 190 -6.84 4.38 -7.19
N PHE A 191 -7.21 5.61 -6.85
CA PHE A 191 -8.43 6.25 -7.32
C PHE A 191 -8.49 6.35 -8.85
N TYR A 192 -7.39 6.78 -9.49
CA TYR A 192 -7.28 6.82 -10.94
C TYR A 192 -7.48 5.44 -11.58
N LEU A 193 -6.85 4.40 -11.02
CA LEU A 193 -6.98 3.04 -11.51
C LEU A 193 -8.41 2.50 -11.34
N MET A 194 -9.11 2.88 -10.26
CA MET A 194 -10.53 2.57 -10.04
C MET A 194 -11.42 3.26 -11.09
N MET A 195 -11.25 4.57 -11.25
CA MET A 195 -12.08 5.37 -12.18
C MET A 195 -11.90 4.96 -13.64
N THR A 196 -10.72 4.49 -14.01
CA THR A 196 -10.45 3.99 -15.38
C THR A 196 -10.85 2.52 -15.57
N GLY A 197 -11.43 1.88 -14.55
CA GLY A 197 -11.79 0.46 -14.58
C GLY A 197 -10.58 -0.49 -14.68
N ARG A 198 -9.36 0.02 -14.54
CA ARG A 198 -8.14 -0.78 -14.71
C ARG A 198 -7.82 -1.64 -13.50
N LEU A 199 -8.37 -1.31 -12.34
CA LEU A 199 -8.34 -2.20 -11.16
C LEU A 199 -9.31 -3.37 -11.30
N SER A 200 -10.45 -3.17 -11.97
CA SER A 200 -11.31 -4.28 -12.31
C SER A 200 -10.67 -5.02 -13.47
N ASN A 201 -10.07 -6.14 -13.16
CA ASN A 201 -9.60 -7.05 -14.19
C ASN A 201 -10.81 -7.61 -14.91
N VAL A 202 -11.30 -6.86 -15.93
CA VAL A 202 -12.49 -7.21 -16.74
C VAL A 202 -12.34 -8.63 -17.29
N THR A 203 -11.11 -9.03 -17.55
CA THR A 203 -10.76 -10.39 -17.94
C THR A 203 -11.13 -11.42 -16.86
N ASN A 204 -10.96 -11.10 -15.57
CA ASN A 204 -11.34 -12.01 -14.49
C ASN A 204 -12.86 -12.03 -14.27
N ILE A 205 -13.54 -10.90 -14.40
CA ILE A 205 -15.00 -10.83 -14.31
C ILE A 205 -15.65 -11.59 -15.47
N ILE A 206 -15.13 -11.42 -16.68
CA ILE A 206 -15.58 -12.18 -17.85
C ILE A 206 -15.23 -13.65 -17.66
N ARG A 207 -14.04 -13.96 -17.17
CA ARG A 207 -13.61 -15.33 -16.91
C ARG A 207 -14.47 -16.01 -15.84
N GLU A 208 -14.73 -15.39 -14.69
CA GLU A 208 -15.56 -16.00 -13.64
C GLU A 208 -17.03 -16.11 -14.04
N ASN A 209 -17.57 -15.14 -14.75
CA ASN A 209 -18.99 -15.12 -15.10
C ASN A 209 -19.30 -15.85 -16.41
N PHE A 210 -18.40 -15.84 -17.41
CA PHE A 210 -18.63 -16.53 -18.68
C PHE A 210 -18.07 -17.95 -18.71
N TYR A 211 -16.90 -18.20 -18.09
CA TYR A 211 -16.27 -19.51 -18.10
C TYR A 211 -16.97 -20.52 -17.20
N ASN A 212 -17.46 -20.09 -16.03
CA ASN A 212 -18.11 -21.00 -15.09
C ASN A 212 -19.60 -21.28 -15.43
N ILE A 213 -20.19 -20.53 -16.36
CA ILE A 213 -21.63 -20.65 -16.70
C ILE A 213 -21.83 -21.28 -18.09
N SER A 214 -20.80 -21.32 -18.93
CA SER A 214 -20.94 -21.79 -20.32
C SER A 214 -20.47 -23.22 -20.48
N ASP A 215 -21.40 -24.12 -20.76
CA ASP A 215 -21.09 -25.50 -21.25
C ASP A 215 -20.52 -25.48 -22.70
N ILE A 216 -20.36 -24.32 -23.30
CA ILE A 216 -19.84 -24.13 -24.65
C ILE A 216 -18.35 -23.80 -24.56
N PRO A 217 -17.48 -24.51 -25.31
CA PRO A 217 -16.07 -24.17 -25.36
C PRO A 217 -15.86 -22.73 -25.85
N THR A 218 -15.35 -21.89 -24.97
CA THR A 218 -15.14 -20.46 -25.22
C THR A 218 -13.65 -20.17 -25.22
N PHE A 219 -13.17 -19.55 -26.28
CA PHE A 219 -11.76 -19.15 -26.41
C PHE A 219 -11.63 -17.65 -26.24
N LEU A 220 -10.69 -17.22 -25.41
CA LEU A 220 -10.34 -15.83 -25.21
C LEU A 220 -9.11 -15.46 -26.03
N PHE A 221 -9.27 -14.39 -26.83
CA PHE A 221 -8.16 -13.79 -27.59
C PHE A 221 -7.92 -12.36 -27.10
N ASP A 222 -6.68 -11.90 -27.13
CA ASP A 222 -6.36 -10.49 -26.87
C ASP A 222 -6.71 -9.62 -28.10
N ASN A 223 -6.57 -8.30 -27.96
CA ASN A 223 -6.82 -7.35 -29.05
C ASN A 223 -5.84 -7.50 -30.25
N ARG A 224 -4.82 -8.35 -30.13
CA ARG A 224 -3.89 -8.76 -31.21
C ARG A 224 -4.18 -10.17 -31.73
N MET A 225 -5.39 -10.71 -31.42
CA MET A 225 -5.83 -12.04 -31.82
C MET A 225 -4.92 -13.18 -31.30
N ARG A 226 -4.20 -12.98 -30.22
CA ARG A 226 -3.43 -14.03 -29.58
C ARG A 226 -4.30 -14.78 -28.59
N TYR A 227 -4.25 -16.09 -28.62
CA TYR A 227 -4.93 -16.96 -27.67
C TYR A 227 -4.49 -16.63 -26.24
N ARG A 228 -5.46 -16.49 -25.37
CA ARG A 228 -5.25 -16.17 -23.93
C ARG A 228 -5.68 -17.31 -23.05
N ASP A 229 -6.84 -17.89 -23.29
CA ASP A 229 -7.41 -18.93 -22.42
C ASP A 229 -8.58 -19.64 -23.09
N ALA A 230 -8.97 -20.82 -22.58
CA ALA A 230 -10.19 -21.54 -22.94
C ALA A 230 -10.81 -22.16 -21.70
N ASN A 231 -12.16 -22.26 -21.66
CA ASN A 231 -12.82 -23.12 -20.71
C ASN A 231 -12.68 -24.57 -21.20
N ALA A 232 -12.17 -25.45 -20.36
CA ALA A 232 -12.10 -26.88 -20.61
C ALA A 232 -13.12 -27.61 -19.77
#